data_214aa4c46f5f0725c5daea7b8fad720c
#
_entry.id   214aa4c46f5f0725c5daea7b8fad720c
#
_cell.length_a   1.000
_cell.length_b   1.000
_cell.length_c   1.000
_cell.angle_alpha   90.00
_cell.angle_beta   90.00
_cell.angle_gamma   90.00
#
_symmetry.space_group_name_H-M   'P 1'
#
loop_
_entity.id
_entity.type
_entity.pdbx_description
1 polymer ?
#
loop_
_entity_poly.entity_id
_entity_poly.type
_entity_poly.pdbx_seq_one_letter_code
_entity_poly.pdbx_strand_id
1 'polypeptide(L)'
;IWDKERYLNWMYENLMAIKSVMSDNASIYVHLDWHIVHYVKILMDEIFGEDNFVNDITWKRQTSSGFKGKNAMGKNHDNILLYCKGEDFIHNTQYLPYSDDYIEQRFSHKEIINGKECRFKDAFLGTATTDATIEQLKRDNKIYYTSSGGMRLKVYLNETEGIPLDDVWTDINAVNSQADERVDYATQKPEALLERIIKASSDEG
;
A
#
# COMPACT_ATOMS: atom_id res chain seq x y z
N ILE A 1 20.60 15.30 24.01
CA ILE A 1 20.07 13.94 23.65
C ILE A 1 18.81 13.75 24.47
N TRP A 2 17.68 13.60 23.83
CA TRP A 2 16.42 13.29 24.51
C TRP A 2 16.50 11.84 25.00
N ASP A 3 16.17 11.61 26.27
CA ASP A 3 15.92 10.26 26.74
C ASP A 3 14.55 9.79 26.21
N LYS A 4 14.33 8.50 26.26
CA LYS A 4 13.11 7.88 25.70
C LYS A 4 11.83 8.39 26.37
N GLU A 5 11.86 8.60 27.69
CA GLU A 5 10.69 9.08 28.44
C GLU A 5 10.28 10.49 28.02
N ARG A 6 11.25 11.41 27.90
CA ARG A 6 10.99 12.77 27.44
C ARG A 6 10.46 12.79 26.01
N TYR A 7 11.00 11.91 25.14
CA TYR A 7 10.50 11.80 23.78
C TYR A 7 9.06 11.31 23.73
N LEU A 8 8.69 10.28 24.49
CA LEU A 8 7.33 9.74 24.54
C LEU A 8 6.33 10.74 25.13
N ASN A 9 6.71 11.49 26.17
CA ASN A 9 5.86 12.55 26.71
C ASN A 9 5.62 13.65 25.68
N TRP A 10 6.66 14.07 24.97
CA TRP A 10 6.53 15.02 23.86
C TRP A 10 5.64 14.49 22.74
N MET A 11 5.81 13.22 22.34
CA MET A 11 4.94 12.57 21.33
C MET A 11 3.50 12.54 21.79
N TYR A 12 3.24 12.21 23.06
CA TYR A 12 1.89 12.18 23.62
C TYR A 12 1.17 13.52 23.47
N GLU A 13 1.81 14.60 23.90
CA GLU A 13 1.23 15.95 23.82
C GLU A 13 0.95 16.34 22.36
N ASN A 14 1.87 16.05 21.44
CA ASN A 14 1.69 16.38 20.03
C ASN A 14 0.60 15.52 19.36
N LEU A 15 0.54 14.21 19.62
CA LEU A 15 -0.48 13.34 19.08
C LEU A 15 -1.88 13.71 19.60
N MET A 16 -2.00 14.10 20.88
CA MET A 16 -3.27 14.59 21.44
C MET A 16 -3.69 15.91 20.76
N ALA A 17 -2.77 16.83 20.53
CA ALA A 17 -3.05 18.07 19.84
C ALA A 17 -3.47 17.81 18.38
N ILE A 18 -2.78 16.92 17.66
CA ILE A 18 -3.14 16.52 16.30
C ILE A 18 -4.54 15.90 16.28
N LYS A 19 -4.81 14.94 17.16
CA LYS A 19 -6.14 14.30 17.26
C LYS A 19 -7.26 15.31 17.46
N SER A 20 -7.02 16.36 18.24
CA SER A 20 -8.02 17.39 18.53
C SER A 20 -8.47 18.20 17.31
N VAL A 21 -7.60 18.31 16.29
CA VAL A 21 -7.86 19.07 15.04
C VAL A 21 -8.18 18.18 13.84
N MET A 22 -8.09 16.86 13.97
CA MET A 22 -8.46 15.93 12.91
C MET A 22 -9.98 15.93 12.69
N SER A 23 -10.41 15.87 11.42
CA SER A 23 -11.81 15.56 11.08
C SER A 23 -12.15 14.12 11.47
N ASP A 24 -13.44 13.79 11.58
CA ASP A 24 -13.86 12.46 12.05
C ASP A 24 -13.52 11.33 11.07
N ASN A 25 -13.39 11.66 9.78
CA ASN A 25 -12.98 10.73 8.73
C ASN A 25 -11.48 10.77 8.40
N ALA A 26 -10.67 11.47 9.21
CA ALA A 26 -9.23 11.62 8.95
C ALA A 26 -8.43 10.40 9.40
N SER A 27 -7.29 10.22 8.73
CA SER A 27 -6.24 9.28 9.09
C SER A 27 -4.97 9.99 9.53
N ILE A 28 -4.13 9.33 10.30
CA ILE A 28 -2.81 9.80 10.70
C ILE A 28 -1.77 8.75 10.37
N TYR A 29 -0.67 9.20 9.76
CA TYR A 29 0.51 8.38 9.45
C TYR A 29 1.67 8.86 10.31
N VAL A 30 2.22 7.98 11.14
CA VAL A 30 3.36 8.30 12.01
C VAL A 30 4.56 7.49 11.58
N HIS A 31 5.52 8.16 10.94
CA HIS A 31 6.75 7.55 10.44
C HIS A 31 7.82 7.52 11.52
N LEU A 32 8.32 6.34 11.82
CA LEU A 32 9.24 6.07 12.91
C LEU A 32 10.30 5.04 12.51
N ASP A 33 11.46 5.14 13.14
CA ASP A 33 12.46 4.09 13.02
C ASP A 33 12.27 2.98 14.08
N TRP A 34 13.04 1.92 13.94
CA TRP A 34 13.02 0.75 14.81
C TRP A 34 13.29 1.02 16.30
N HIS A 35 13.93 2.17 16.65
CA HIS A 35 14.28 2.47 18.04
C HIS A 35 13.04 2.76 18.90
N ILE A 36 12.04 3.39 18.32
CA ILE A 36 10.94 3.99 19.07
C ILE A 36 9.55 3.51 18.63
N VAL A 37 9.42 2.93 17.44
CA VAL A 37 8.10 2.58 16.85
C VAL A 37 7.22 1.76 17.79
N HIS A 38 7.77 0.76 18.45
CA HIS A 38 6.99 -0.13 19.33
C HIS A 38 6.42 0.57 20.56
N TYR A 39 7.13 1.57 21.08
CA TYR A 39 6.66 2.38 22.20
C TYR A 39 5.60 3.39 21.78
N VAL A 40 5.80 4.01 20.60
CA VAL A 40 4.82 4.95 20.04
C VAL A 40 3.56 4.20 19.59
N LYS A 41 3.66 2.93 19.12
CA LYS A 41 2.48 2.10 18.82
C LYS A 41 1.56 1.97 20.03
N ILE A 42 2.10 1.62 21.19
CA ILE A 42 1.33 1.51 22.46
C ILE A 42 0.71 2.86 22.82
N LEU A 43 1.48 3.94 22.67
CA LEU A 43 0.99 5.29 22.95
C LEU A 43 -0.17 5.68 22.02
N MET A 44 -0.09 5.32 20.74
CA MET A 44 -1.16 5.57 19.77
C MET A 44 -2.41 4.73 20.06
N ASP A 45 -2.26 3.50 20.52
CA ASP A 45 -3.40 2.67 20.96
C ASP A 45 -4.16 3.36 22.12
N GLU A 46 -3.43 3.95 23.07
CA GLU A 46 -4.03 4.70 24.17
C GLU A 46 -4.76 5.97 23.70
N ILE A 47 -4.16 6.69 22.73
CA ILE A 47 -4.69 7.96 22.25
C ILE A 47 -5.84 7.76 21.27
N PHE A 48 -5.66 6.92 20.26
CA PHE A 48 -6.61 6.75 19.15
C PHE A 48 -7.59 5.59 19.37
N GLY A 49 -7.21 4.61 20.18
CA GLY A 49 -7.89 3.33 20.37
C GLY A 49 -7.26 2.23 19.52
N GLU A 50 -7.13 1.03 20.07
CA GLU A 50 -6.57 -0.14 19.39
C GLU A 50 -7.41 -0.52 18.15
N ASP A 51 -8.73 -0.41 18.24
CA ASP A 51 -9.66 -0.71 17.15
C ASP A 51 -9.52 0.26 15.95
N ASN A 52 -8.91 1.42 16.14
CA ASN A 52 -8.64 2.40 15.09
C ASN A 52 -7.25 2.22 14.44
N PHE A 53 -6.51 1.20 14.82
CA PHE A 53 -5.27 0.81 14.16
C PHE A 53 -5.59 0.16 12.81
N VAL A 54 -5.02 0.71 11.72
CA VAL A 54 -5.27 0.23 10.36
C VAL A 54 -4.12 -0.64 9.86
N ASN A 55 -2.89 -0.10 9.83
CA ASN A 55 -1.72 -0.83 9.34
C ASN A 55 -0.41 -0.42 10.06
N ASP A 56 0.51 -1.38 10.16
CA ASP A 56 1.94 -1.15 10.38
C ASP A 56 2.67 -1.31 9.04
N ILE A 57 2.89 -0.20 8.34
CA ILE A 57 3.50 -0.19 7.02
C ILE A 57 5.01 -0.27 7.17
N THR A 58 5.61 -1.30 6.58
CA THR A 58 7.07 -1.46 6.51
C THR A 58 7.60 -0.81 5.23
N TRP A 59 8.23 0.36 5.36
CA TRP A 59 8.86 1.03 4.24
C TRP A 59 10.34 0.69 4.15
N LYS A 60 10.75 -0.02 3.09
CA LYS A 60 12.14 -0.36 2.81
C LYS A 60 12.86 0.82 2.17
N ARG A 61 13.67 1.54 2.96
CA ARG A 61 14.39 2.76 2.54
C ARG A 61 15.49 2.53 1.51
N GLN A 62 16.23 1.44 1.62
CA GLN A 62 17.40 1.14 0.80
C GLN A 62 17.63 -0.34 0.62
N THR A 63 18.30 -0.71 -0.47
CA THR A 63 18.98 -2.00 -0.54
C THR A 63 20.20 -1.98 0.36
N SER A 64 20.43 -3.05 1.12
CA SER A 64 21.56 -3.17 2.04
C SER A 64 22.88 -3.21 1.25
N SER A 65 23.50 -2.06 1.04
CA SER A 65 24.87 -1.99 0.54
C SER A 65 25.83 -1.76 1.70
N GLY A 66 26.65 -2.76 2.00
CA GLY A 66 27.81 -2.56 2.86
C GLY A 66 27.58 -2.62 4.38
N PHE A 67 26.50 -3.25 4.86
CA PHE A 67 26.39 -3.53 6.30
C PHE A 67 27.49 -4.49 6.73
N LYS A 68 28.40 -3.99 7.59
CA LYS A 68 29.55 -4.74 8.15
C LYS A 68 29.34 -5.13 9.60
N GLY A 69 28.09 -5.29 10.05
CA GLY A 69 27.77 -5.69 11.41
C GLY A 69 28.17 -7.14 11.66
N LYS A 70 28.94 -7.38 12.72
CA LYS A 70 29.39 -8.74 13.05
C LYS A 70 28.28 -9.60 13.68
N ASN A 71 27.30 -8.99 14.35
CA ASN A 71 26.35 -9.70 15.21
C ASN A 71 24.89 -9.27 15.01
N ALA A 72 24.53 -8.66 13.89
CA ALA A 72 23.16 -8.23 13.61
C ALA A 72 22.87 -8.18 12.11
N MET A 73 21.60 -8.24 11.75
CA MET A 73 21.14 -8.00 10.38
C MET A 73 21.11 -6.50 10.06
N GLY A 74 21.20 -6.13 8.79
CA GLY A 74 21.06 -4.74 8.34
C GLY A 74 19.67 -4.20 8.63
N LYS A 75 19.59 -2.93 9.03
CA LYS A 75 18.34 -2.21 9.35
C LYS A 75 18.00 -1.28 8.20
N ASN A 76 17.20 -1.75 7.26
CA ASN A 76 16.95 -1.08 5.99
C ASN A 76 15.53 -0.56 5.84
N HIS A 77 14.71 -0.64 6.89
CA HIS A 77 13.33 -0.20 6.85
C HIS A 77 13.02 0.75 8.00
N ASP A 78 12.00 1.53 7.82
CA ASP A 78 11.27 2.24 8.86
C ASP A 78 9.81 1.75 8.86
N ASN A 79 9.10 2.02 9.95
CA ASN A 79 7.69 1.75 10.08
C ASN A 79 6.87 3.02 9.94
N ILE A 80 5.70 2.90 9.35
CA ILE A 80 4.72 3.97 9.27
C ILE A 80 3.43 3.43 9.87
N LEU A 81 3.09 3.88 11.08
CA LEU A 81 1.87 3.48 11.75
C LEU A 81 0.69 4.28 11.20
N LEU A 82 -0.32 3.59 10.70
CA LEU A 82 -1.55 4.17 10.19
C LEU A 82 -2.69 3.95 11.18
N TYR A 83 -3.30 5.04 11.62
CA TYR A 83 -4.52 5.06 12.43
C TYR A 83 -5.59 5.91 11.77
N CYS A 84 -6.85 5.54 11.96
CA CYS A 84 -7.99 6.40 11.66
C CYS A 84 -8.48 7.09 12.94
N LYS A 85 -9.25 8.17 12.80
CA LYS A 85 -9.90 8.83 13.92
C LYS A 85 -11.24 8.16 14.26
N GLY A 86 -11.95 7.65 13.26
CA GLY A 86 -13.25 6.99 13.38
C GLY A 86 -13.43 5.90 12.33
N GLU A 87 -14.57 5.21 12.37
CA GLU A 87 -14.85 4.05 11.50
C GLU A 87 -14.99 4.43 10.01
N ASP A 88 -15.53 5.61 9.70
CA ASP A 88 -15.79 6.10 8.33
C ASP A 88 -14.60 6.92 7.77
N PHE A 89 -13.37 6.39 7.86
CA PHE A 89 -12.20 7.09 7.34
C PHE A 89 -12.05 6.96 5.82
N ILE A 90 -11.43 7.97 5.19
CA ILE A 90 -11.15 7.97 3.76
C ILE A 90 -10.07 6.93 3.46
N HIS A 91 -10.40 5.97 2.59
CA HIS A 91 -9.46 4.96 2.10
C HIS A 91 -9.63 4.72 0.61
N ASN A 92 -8.68 5.21 -0.18
CA ASN A 92 -8.61 5.03 -1.62
C ASN A 92 -7.59 3.94 -1.95
N THR A 93 -8.06 2.79 -2.45
CA THR A 93 -7.16 1.68 -2.82
C THR A 93 -6.14 2.15 -3.84
N GLN A 94 -4.86 1.93 -3.53
CA GLN A 94 -3.75 2.20 -4.43
C GLN A 94 -3.31 0.91 -5.12
N TYR A 95 -2.78 1.01 -6.35
CA TYR A 95 -2.34 -0.13 -7.12
C TYR A 95 -0.91 0.05 -7.60
N LEU A 96 -0.17 -1.05 -7.62
CA LEU A 96 1.14 -1.14 -8.27
C LEU A 96 0.99 -1.76 -9.66
N PRO A 97 1.75 -1.30 -10.66
CA PRO A 97 1.75 -1.94 -11.97
C PRO A 97 2.23 -3.39 -11.87
N TYR A 98 1.70 -4.26 -12.71
CA TYR A 98 2.25 -5.61 -12.83
C TYR A 98 3.67 -5.57 -13.36
N SER A 99 4.56 -6.42 -12.84
CA SER A 99 5.87 -6.65 -13.45
C SER A 99 5.73 -7.40 -14.78
N ASP A 100 6.71 -7.22 -15.68
CA ASP A 100 6.73 -7.92 -16.95
C ASP A 100 6.70 -9.44 -16.77
N ASP A 101 7.44 -9.97 -15.80
CA ASP A 101 7.45 -11.39 -15.45
C ASP A 101 6.04 -11.87 -15.00
N TYR A 102 5.34 -11.06 -14.22
CA TYR A 102 3.98 -11.38 -13.80
C TYR A 102 3.03 -11.40 -15.00
N ILE A 103 3.15 -10.42 -15.90
CA ILE A 103 2.34 -10.34 -17.12
C ILE A 103 2.58 -11.57 -18.00
N GLU A 104 3.83 -11.95 -18.22
CA GLU A 104 4.16 -13.13 -19.03
C GLU A 104 3.61 -14.44 -18.44
N GLN A 105 3.70 -14.60 -17.12
CA GLN A 105 3.25 -15.82 -16.44
C GLN A 105 1.74 -15.91 -16.29
N ARG A 106 1.07 -14.80 -16.01
CA ARG A 106 -0.34 -14.79 -15.63
C ARG A 106 -1.28 -14.39 -16.75
N PHE A 107 -0.86 -13.51 -17.65
CA PHE A 107 -1.62 -13.09 -18.82
C PHE A 107 -1.12 -13.83 -20.08
N SER A 108 -1.08 -15.16 -20.00
CA SER A 108 -0.54 -16.04 -21.05
C SER A 108 -1.51 -16.28 -22.21
N HIS A 109 -2.82 -16.12 -22.01
CA HIS A 109 -3.81 -16.25 -23.07
C HIS A 109 -3.84 -14.99 -23.93
N LYS A 110 -3.99 -15.19 -25.24
CA LYS A 110 -4.06 -14.11 -26.22
C LYS A 110 -5.35 -14.21 -27.04
N GLU A 111 -5.93 -13.06 -27.31
CA GLU A 111 -7.13 -12.92 -28.13
C GLU A 111 -6.98 -11.69 -29.03
N ILE A 112 -7.54 -11.69 -30.20
CA ILE A 112 -7.55 -10.51 -31.08
C ILE A 112 -8.95 -9.88 -31.01
N ILE A 113 -9.02 -8.66 -30.46
CA ILE A 113 -10.25 -7.88 -30.36
C ILE A 113 -10.08 -6.61 -31.19
N ASN A 114 -10.95 -6.40 -32.17
CA ASN A 114 -10.90 -5.25 -33.08
C ASN A 114 -9.50 -5.03 -33.73
N GLY A 115 -8.84 -6.13 -34.10
CA GLY A 115 -7.52 -6.09 -34.73
C GLY A 115 -6.35 -5.82 -33.80
N LYS A 116 -6.57 -5.75 -32.48
CA LYS A 116 -5.52 -5.57 -31.47
C LYS A 116 -5.35 -6.84 -30.66
N GLU A 117 -4.11 -7.24 -30.41
CA GLU A 117 -3.80 -8.32 -29.48
C GLU A 117 -4.14 -7.89 -28.05
N CYS A 118 -4.98 -8.67 -27.39
CA CYS A 118 -5.32 -8.51 -25.97
C CYS A 118 -4.79 -9.71 -25.20
N ARG A 119 -4.16 -9.48 -24.06
CA ARG A 119 -3.75 -10.53 -23.13
C ARG A 119 -4.73 -10.64 -21.98
N PHE A 120 -5.06 -11.87 -21.62
CA PHE A 120 -5.95 -12.14 -20.49
C PHE A 120 -5.45 -13.31 -19.63
N LYS A 121 -5.93 -13.34 -18.40
CA LYS A 121 -5.85 -14.51 -17.51
C LYS A 121 -7.24 -15.03 -17.23
N ASP A 122 -7.39 -16.35 -17.01
CA ASP A 122 -8.62 -16.91 -16.49
C ASP A 122 -8.63 -16.83 -14.95
N ALA A 123 -9.76 -16.46 -14.39
CA ALA A 123 -10.00 -16.44 -12.96
C ALA A 123 -11.18 -17.34 -12.62
N PHE A 124 -11.15 -17.94 -11.43
CA PHE A 124 -12.25 -18.77 -10.95
C PHE A 124 -13.51 -17.93 -10.77
N LEU A 125 -14.61 -18.38 -11.38
CA LEU A 125 -15.94 -17.86 -11.08
C LEU A 125 -16.42 -18.53 -9.79
N GLY A 126 -16.47 -17.76 -8.71
CA GLY A 126 -16.85 -18.28 -7.39
C GLY A 126 -18.28 -18.83 -7.36
N THR A 127 -18.57 -19.67 -6.37
CA THR A 127 -19.90 -20.29 -6.15
C THR A 127 -21.01 -19.26 -5.88
N ALA A 128 -20.67 -18.04 -5.53
CA ALA A 128 -21.61 -16.92 -5.32
C ALA A 128 -22.02 -16.20 -6.63
N THR A 129 -21.50 -16.62 -7.79
CA THR A 129 -21.83 -15.97 -9.07
C THR A 129 -23.23 -16.39 -9.51
N THR A 130 -24.14 -15.43 -9.65
CA THR A 130 -25.52 -15.70 -10.04
C THR A 130 -25.65 -16.02 -11.54
N ASP A 131 -26.71 -16.72 -11.92
CA ASP A 131 -26.99 -17.02 -13.33
C ASP A 131 -27.15 -15.75 -14.19
N ALA A 132 -27.75 -14.70 -13.63
CA ALA A 132 -27.86 -13.41 -14.28
C ALA A 132 -26.49 -12.78 -14.59
N THR A 133 -25.56 -12.87 -13.63
CA THR A 133 -24.18 -12.42 -13.82
C THR A 133 -23.46 -13.25 -14.90
N ILE A 134 -23.63 -14.57 -14.88
CA ILE A 134 -23.04 -15.46 -15.89
C ILE A 134 -23.55 -15.10 -17.29
N GLU A 135 -24.85 -14.87 -17.45
CA GLU A 135 -25.43 -14.48 -18.75
C GLU A 135 -24.94 -13.12 -19.22
N GLN A 136 -24.72 -12.16 -18.30
CA GLN A 136 -24.09 -10.88 -18.64
C GLN A 136 -22.64 -11.08 -19.10
N LEU A 137 -21.84 -11.86 -18.36
CA LEU A 137 -20.45 -12.16 -18.71
C LEU A 137 -20.32 -12.89 -20.06
N LYS A 138 -21.29 -13.74 -20.42
CA LYS A 138 -21.35 -14.38 -21.75
C LYS A 138 -21.57 -13.33 -22.84
N ARG A 139 -22.54 -12.43 -22.67
CA ARG A 139 -22.81 -11.34 -23.62
C ARG A 139 -21.59 -10.44 -23.83
N ASP A 140 -20.84 -10.19 -22.76
CA ASP A 140 -19.66 -9.34 -22.78
C ASP A 140 -18.39 -10.10 -23.25
N ASN A 141 -18.52 -11.37 -23.70
CA ASN A 141 -17.41 -12.25 -24.08
C ASN A 141 -16.34 -12.43 -23.00
N LYS A 142 -16.75 -12.36 -21.73
CA LYS A 142 -15.88 -12.48 -20.56
C LYS A 142 -15.72 -13.90 -20.02
N ILE A 143 -16.33 -14.92 -20.67
CA ILE A 143 -16.21 -16.32 -20.26
C ILE A 143 -15.15 -17.04 -21.11
N TYR A 144 -14.25 -17.74 -20.42
CA TYR A 144 -13.33 -18.69 -21.00
C TYR A 144 -13.77 -20.12 -20.62
N TYR A 145 -13.86 -20.99 -21.59
CA TYR A 145 -14.19 -22.41 -21.37
C TYR A 145 -12.92 -23.25 -21.39
N THR A 146 -12.65 -23.95 -20.29
CA THR A 146 -11.53 -24.88 -20.22
C THR A 146 -11.78 -26.13 -21.06
N SER A 147 -10.73 -26.86 -21.44
CA SER A 147 -10.82 -28.13 -22.15
C SER A 147 -11.62 -29.20 -21.39
N SER A 148 -11.71 -29.09 -20.06
CA SER A 148 -12.52 -29.96 -19.19
C SER A 148 -13.97 -29.52 -19.04
N GLY A 149 -14.42 -28.48 -19.75
CA GLY A 149 -15.80 -27.96 -19.71
C GLY A 149 -16.09 -26.98 -18.56
N GLY A 150 -15.06 -26.59 -17.77
CA GLY A 150 -15.22 -25.59 -16.73
C GLY A 150 -15.31 -24.17 -17.31
N MET A 151 -16.04 -23.29 -16.61
CA MET A 151 -16.11 -21.87 -16.94
C MET A 151 -15.16 -21.05 -16.07
N ARG A 152 -14.44 -20.12 -16.70
CA ARG A 152 -13.55 -19.15 -16.05
C ARG A 152 -13.84 -17.74 -16.56
N LEU A 153 -13.63 -16.74 -15.69
CA LEU A 153 -13.71 -15.34 -16.08
C LEU A 153 -12.43 -14.93 -16.82
N LYS A 154 -12.58 -14.32 -17.99
CA LYS A 154 -11.49 -13.63 -18.66
C LYS A 154 -11.23 -12.30 -17.95
N VAL A 155 -10.01 -12.07 -17.50
CA VAL A 155 -9.57 -10.80 -16.92
C VAL A 155 -8.51 -10.21 -17.84
N TYR A 156 -8.88 -9.16 -18.57
CA TYR A 156 -7.98 -8.51 -19.54
C TYR A 156 -6.99 -7.58 -18.84
N LEU A 157 -5.73 -7.60 -19.30
CA LEU A 157 -4.65 -6.78 -18.74
C LEU A 157 -4.97 -5.28 -18.78
N ASN A 158 -5.55 -4.81 -19.86
CA ASN A 158 -5.92 -3.40 -20.07
C ASN A 158 -7.18 -2.94 -19.28
N GLU A 159 -7.84 -3.85 -18.59
CA GLU A 159 -9.01 -3.57 -17.76
C GLU A 159 -8.69 -3.67 -16.26
N THR A 160 -7.43 -3.94 -15.92
CA THR A 160 -6.98 -4.08 -14.53
C THR A 160 -6.17 -2.87 -14.09
N GLU A 161 -6.35 -2.46 -12.86
CA GLU A 161 -5.60 -1.34 -12.26
C GLU A 161 -4.20 -1.76 -11.78
N GLY A 162 -3.96 -3.06 -11.62
CA GLY A 162 -2.71 -3.59 -11.13
C GLY A 162 -2.86 -4.51 -9.91
N ILE A 163 -1.83 -4.55 -9.08
CA ILE A 163 -1.81 -5.28 -7.81
C ILE A 163 -2.20 -4.30 -6.71
N PRO A 164 -3.25 -4.58 -5.91
CA PRO A 164 -3.54 -3.74 -4.75
C PRO A 164 -2.30 -3.60 -3.87
N LEU A 165 -2.04 -2.38 -3.43
CA LEU A 165 -0.91 -2.08 -2.56
C LEU A 165 -1.11 -2.77 -1.21
N ASP A 166 -0.06 -3.44 -0.74
CA ASP A 166 0.03 -4.03 0.60
C ASP A 166 0.79 -3.10 1.58
N ASP A 167 1.06 -3.58 2.78
CA ASP A 167 1.75 -2.85 3.83
C ASP A 167 3.28 -3.00 3.81
N VAL A 168 3.86 -3.63 2.75
CA VAL A 168 5.31 -3.74 2.57
C VAL A 168 5.76 -2.95 1.35
N TRP A 169 6.19 -1.73 1.56
CA TRP A 169 6.58 -0.82 0.48
C TRP A 169 8.06 -0.93 0.14
N THR A 170 8.36 -1.46 -1.03
CA THR A 170 9.74 -1.69 -1.49
C THR A 170 10.11 -0.92 -2.76
N ASP A 171 9.15 -0.26 -3.36
CA ASP A 171 9.23 0.40 -4.66
C ASP A 171 9.60 1.89 -4.57
N ILE A 172 9.53 2.50 -3.37
CA ILE A 172 9.91 3.89 -3.13
C ILE A 172 11.24 3.92 -2.39
N ASN A 173 12.28 4.44 -3.04
CA ASN A 173 13.59 4.62 -2.42
C ASN A 173 13.64 5.90 -1.58
N ALA A 174 14.51 5.92 -0.56
CA ALA A 174 14.82 7.15 0.16
C ALA A 174 15.51 8.16 -0.77
N VAL A 175 15.34 9.46 -0.49
CA VAL A 175 16.01 10.54 -1.23
C VAL A 175 17.52 10.37 -1.13
N ASN A 176 18.16 10.16 -2.25
CA ASN A 176 19.63 10.05 -2.32
C ASN A 176 20.28 11.45 -2.48
N SER A 177 21.61 11.50 -2.36
CA SER A 177 22.35 12.75 -2.42
C SER A 177 22.33 13.47 -3.78
N GLN A 178 21.89 12.79 -4.83
CA GLN A 178 21.85 13.28 -6.21
C GLN A 178 20.41 13.38 -6.76
N ALA A 179 19.40 13.22 -5.90
CA ALA A 179 18.01 13.31 -6.33
C ALA A 179 17.63 14.77 -6.64
N ASP A 180 16.93 14.98 -7.77
CA ASP A 180 16.47 16.32 -8.19
C ASP A 180 15.49 16.96 -7.19
N GLU A 181 14.68 16.11 -6.50
CA GLU A 181 13.75 16.55 -5.45
C GLU A 181 14.43 16.97 -4.15
N ARG A 182 15.77 16.81 -4.05
CA ARG A 182 16.48 17.07 -2.81
C ARG A 182 16.47 18.55 -2.46
N VAL A 183 15.99 18.85 -1.24
CA VAL A 183 16.16 20.12 -0.57
C VAL A 183 17.16 19.95 0.59
N ASP A 184 17.79 21.01 1.06
CA ASP A 184 18.78 20.96 2.15
C ASP A 184 18.11 20.71 3.52
N TYR A 185 17.32 19.62 3.61
CA TYR A 185 16.67 19.17 4.83
C TYR A 185 17.06 17.73 5.14
N ALA A 186 17.75 17.54 6.27
CA ALA A 186 18.44 16.30 6.61
C ALA A 186 17.53 15.06 6.73
N THR A 187 16.25 15.26 7.03
CA THR A 187 15.25 14.19 7.23
C THR A 187 14.14 14.19 6.17
N GLN A 188 14.43 14.79 5.01
CA GLN A 188 13.49 14.82 3.89
C GLN A 188 13.00 13.41 3.52
N LYS A 189 11.70 13.30 3.29
CA LYS A 189 11.07 12.10 2.76
C LYS A 189 10.87 12.24 1.24
N PRO A 190 10.87 11.13 0.48
CA PRO A 190 10.58 11.16 -0.94
C PRO A 190 9.19 11.74 -1.21
N GLU A 191 9.07 12.55 -2.26
CA GLU A 191 7.77 13.08 -2.70
C GLU A 191 6.78 11.95 -3.01
N ALA A 192 7.23 10.89 -3.67
CA ALA A 192 6.42 9.71 -3.98
C ALA A 192 5.82 9.03 -2.74
N LEU A 193 6.51 9.09 -1.59
CA LEU A 193 5.97 8.54 -0.33
C LEU A 193 4.80 9.37 0.17
N LEU A 194 4.95 10.70 0.13
CA LEU A 194 3.89 11.62 0.56
C LEU A 194 2.70 11.58 -0.42
N GLU A 195 2.97 11.54 -1.72
CA GLU A 195 1.95 11.42 -2.76
C GLU A 195 1.08 10.16 -2.55
N ARG A 196 1.72 9.01 -2.28
CA ARG A 196 1.02 7.75 -1.98
C ARG A 196 0.10 7.87 -0.78
N ILE A 197 0.61 8.42 0.32
CA ILE A 197 -0.15 8.62 1.56
C ILE A 197 -1.35 9.56 1.31
N ILE A 198 -1.14 10.68 0.62
CA ILE A 198 -2.19 11.64 0.31
C ILE A 198 -3.26 10.98 -0.57
N LYS A 199 -2.87 10.31 -1.65
CA LYS A 199 -3.81 9.62 -2.54
C LYS A 199 -4.62 8.53 -1.83
N ALA A 200 -4.01 7.82 -0.87
CA ALA A 200 -4.67 6.75 -0.14
C ALA A 200 -5.70 7.26 0.87
N SER A 201 -5.52 8.49 1.42
CA SER A 201 -6.30 8.94 2.58
C SER A 201 -6.88 10.35 2.46
N SER A 202 -7.00 10.86 1.24
CA SER A 202 -7.71 12.12 0.97
C SER A 202 -8.41 12.10 -0.38
N ASP A 203 -9.46 12.89 -0.52
CA ASP A 203 -10.15 13.15 -1.77
C ASP A 203 -9.58 14.42 -2.42
N GLU A 204 -9.78 14.55 -3.73
CA GLU A 204 -9.48 15.81 -4.43
C GLU A 204 -10.39 16.93 -3.88
N GLY A 205 -9.77 18.01 -3.40
CA GLY A 205 -10.45 19.16 -2.83
C GLY A 205 -10.95 20.17 -3.88
#